data_6b1c2e42981df02909b7bdd04989dae1
#
_entry.id   6b1c2e42981df02909b7bdd04989dae1
#
_cell.length_a   1.000
_cell.length_b   1.000
_cell.length_c   1.000
_cell.angle_alpha   90.00
_cell.angle_beta   90.00
_cell.angle_gamma   90.00
#
_symmetry.space_group_name_H-M   'P 1'
#
loop_
_entity.id
_entity.type
_entity.pdbx_description
1 polymer ?
#
loop_
_entity_poly.entity_id
_entity_poly.type
_entity_poly.pdbx_seq_one_letter_code
_entity_poly.pdbx_strand_id
1 'polypeptide(L)'
;MKIFTSTQLHELDKYTIEKDQINSIDLMERSAKVLTMAITEEWTDRTPVVIFAGPGNNGGDALAVGRLLLERGYHVKIYLFNTSKHLSPDCAANLQRLRDGIHPKALTEVTTQFDPPELPKGTVVIDGLFGSGLNKPLTGGFASLVKYINQCPATVVSIDLPSGLMAEDNTFNVRSNIIRADLTLTLHQKKLSFFFADNQQFIGRVRVLDIRLSQQYVEQTDARYALAEEALIRAHIRHRGEFVNKGMMGHALLVAGSYGMAGASILASRACMRAGVGKLSVATPRLNSAIMQISVPEAVLRIDEDNAVFSEAIDATDYDALAIGPGLGQQETTAIAMITQIRRTQCPVVADADALNILSGHRTWMQQLPKGMILTPHPREFDRLLGATPGSDYERLQRCSEMAKSLHAYIILKGHYSALCLPDGHVIFNTTGNSGMATAGSGDVLTGILLGLLARGYQPADAAMMGMYLHGLAGDLAAKALGKESLIASDLIEHLPQAFMRLSE
;
A
#
# COMPACT_ATOMS: atom_id res chain seq x y z
N MET A 1 -0.15 2.28 -12.09
CA MET A 1 1.10 3.10 -12.12
C MET A 1 2.26 2.25 -11.59
N LYS A 2 3.41 2.26 -12.27
CA LYS A 2 4.63 1.59 -11.79
C LYS A 2 5.22 2.35 -10.60
N ILE A 3 5.87 1.65 -9.66
CA ILE A 3 6.64 2.24 -8.56
C ILE A 3 8.10 1.89 -8.82
N PHE A 4 8.88 2.88 -9.16
CA PHE A 4 10.32 2.74 -9.42
C PHE A 4 11.12 2.84 -8.15
N THR A 5 12.22 2.10 -8.09
CA THR A 5 13.26 2.26 -7.07
C THR A 5 14.02 3.57 -7.28
N SER A 6 14.77 4.01 -6.27
CA SER A 6 15.63 5.22 -6.38
C SER A 6 16.62 5.14 -7.54
N THR A 7 17.16 3.96 -7.82
CA THR A 7 18.03 3.72 -8.98
C THR A 7 17.29 3.95 -10.30
N GLN A 8 16.10 3.37 -10.44
CA GLN A 8 15.28 3.53 -11.64
C GLN A 8 14.77 4.97 -11.82
N LEU A 9 14.48 5.68 -10.72
CA LEU A 9 14.14 7.12 -10.78
C LEU A 9 15.30 7.95 -11.29
N HIS A 10 16.51 7.67 -10.83
CA HIS A 10 17.71 8.36 -11.32
C HIS A 10 17.98 8.08 -12.81
N GLU A 11 17.71 6.87 -13.27
CA GLU A 11 17.78 6.53 -14.71
C GLU A 11 16.70 7.24 -15.52
N LEU A 12 15.48 7.36 -14.97
CA LEU A 12 14.37 8.09 -15.58
C LEU A 12 14.70 9.59 -15.72
N ASP A 13 15.32 10.19 -14.71
CA ASP A 13 15.79 11.59 -14.78
C ASP A 13 16.81 11.77 -15.91
N LYS A 14 17.82 10.92 -15.98
CA LYS A 14 18.84 10.93 -17.07
C LYS A 14 18.19 10.78 -18.45
N TYR A 15 17.32 9.79 -18.60
CA TYR A 15 16.61 9.55 -19.86
C TYR A 15 15.77 10.77 -20.27
N THR A 16 15.11 11.41 -19.31
CA THR A 16 14.31 12.62 -19.57
C THR A 16 15.17 13.79 -20.02
N ILE A 17 16.31 14.01 -19.35
CA ILE A 17 17.28 15.05 -19.71
C ILE A 17 17.78 14.83 -21.15
N GLU A 18 18.20 13.63 -21.49
CA GLU A 18 18.70 13.28 -22.83
C GLU A 18 17.60 13.42 -23.90
N LYS A 19 16.39 12.92 -23.63
CA LYS A 19 15.27 12.95 -24.57
C LYS A 19 14.75 14.36 -24.82
N ASP A 20 14.56 15.15 -23.77
CA ASP A 20 14.08 16.54 -23.86
C ASP A 20 15.18 17.51 -24.32
N GLN A 21 16.44 17.05 -24.45
CA GLN A 21 17.61 17.85 -24.80
C GLN A 21 17.79 19.07 -23.88
N ILE A 22 17.57 18.87 -22.58
CA ILE A 22 17.72 19.90 -21.53
C ILE A 22 18.95 19.60 -20.66
N ASN A 23 19.38 20.57 -19.85
CA ASN A 23 20.40 20.33 -18.84
C ASN A 23 19.75 19.83 -17.53
N SER A 24 20.53 19.18 -16.66
CA SER A 24 20.05 18.72 -15.34
C SER A 24 19.49 19.88 -14.50
N ILE A 25 20.13 21.04 -14.58
CA ILE A 25 19.68 22.25 -13.88
C ILE A 25 18.29 22.74 -14.35
N ASP A 26 17.90 22.47 -15.59
CA ASP A 26 16.59 22.84 -16.13
C ASP A 26 15.50 21.90 -15.57
N LEU A 27 15.83 20.60 -15.41
CA LEU A 27 14.93 19.65 -14.74
C LEU A 27 14.77 20.01 -13.26
N MET A 28 15.85 20.36 -12.57
CA MET A 28 15.80 20.84 -11.18
C MET A 28 14.99 22.13 -11.04
N GLU A 29 15.09 23.06 -11.97
CA GLU A 29 14.28 24.29 -12.00
C GLU A 29 12.79 23.97 -12.21
N ARG A 30 12.46 22.95 -13.02
CA ARG A 30 11.10 22.42 -13.20
C ARG A 30 10.56 21.86 -11.88
N SER A 31 11.35 21.06 -11.17
CA SER A 31 11.03 20.54 -9.83
C SER A 31 10.80 21.65 -8.82
N ALA A 32 11.71 22.61 -8.74
CA ALA A 32 11.61 23.73 -7.81
C ALA A 32 10.37 24.60 -8.05
N LYS A 33 9.94 24.78 -9.31
CA LYS A 33 8.71 25.54 -9.64
C LYS A 33 7.45 24.84 -9.10
N VAL A 34 7.31 23.52 -9.30
CA VAL A 34 6.13 22.80 -8.81
C VAL A 34 6.13 22.68 -7.28
N LEU A 35 7.31 22.52 -6.65
CA LEU A 35 7.47 22.57 -5.20
C LEU A 35 7.06 23.94 -4.64
N THR A 36 7.57 25.03 -5.24
CA THR A 36 7.22 26.38 -4.82
C THR A 36 5.72 26.66 -4.97
N MET A 37 5.11 26.23 -6.07
CA MET A 37 3.66 26.35 -6.26
C MET A 37 2.88 25.63 -5.15
N ALA A 38 3.25 24.39 -4.84
CA ALA A 38 2.62 23.60 -3.78
C ALA A 38 2.75 24.27 -2.39
N ILE A 39 3.89 24.91 -2.11
CA ILE A 39 4.12 25.65 -0.86
C ILE A 39 3.27 26.93 -0.82
N THR A 40 3.23 27.70 -1.92
CA THR A 40 2.47 28.97 -1.96
C THR A 40 0.96 28.79 -1.99
N GLU A 41 0.46 27.59 -2.31
CA GLU A 41 -0.95 27.23 -2.15
C GLU A 41 -1.37 27.04 -0.68
N GLU A 42 -0.42 26.64 0.20
CA GLU A 42 -0.70 26.35 1.62
C GLU A 42 -0.36 27.54 2.53
N TRP A 43 0.66 28.34 2.21
CA TRP A 43 1.16 29.44 3.05
C TRP A 43 1.33 30.73 2.27
N THR A 44 1.06 31.83 2.95
CA THR A 44 1.22 33.19 2.38
C THR A 44 2.63 33.74 2.59
N ASP A 45 2.97 34.83 1.92
CA ASP A 45 4.25 35.55 2.02
C ASP A 45 4.55 36.08 3.43
N ARG A 46 3.53 36.20 4.29
CA ARG A 46 3.70 36.60 5.70
C ARG A 46 4.23 35.47 6.59
N THR A 47 4.20 34.22 6.13
CA THR A 47 4.67 33.07 6.89
C THR A 47 6.21 33.04 6.88
N PRO A 48 6.88 33.05 8.03
CA PRO A 48 8.34 32.87 8.08
C PRO A 48 8.73 31.49 7.56
N VAL A 49 9.71 31.43 6.64
CA VAL A 49 10.22 30.17 6.06
C VAL A 49 11.67 30.01 6.41
N VAL A 50 12.04 28.82 6.92
CA VAL A 50 13.42 28.42 7.19
C VAL A 50 13.73 27.17 6.37
N ILE A 51 14.75 27.23 5.54
CA ILE A 51 15.16 26.14 4.65
C ILE A 51 16.47 25.55 5.13
N PHE A 52 16.49 24.24 5.33
CA PHE A 52 17.71 23.47 5.58
C PHE A 52 18.05 22.66 4.33
N ALA A 53 19.11 23.07 3.62
CA ALA A 53 19.56 22.46 2.37
C ALA A 53 20.81 21.60 2.59
N GLY A 54 20.83 20.41 2.06
CA GLY A 54 21.99 19.52 2.05
C GLY A 54 22.93 19.79 0.84
N PRO A 55 24.05 19.06 0.75
CA PRO A 55 25.04 19.28 -0.30
C PRO A 55 24.68 18.62 -1.66
N GLY A 56 23.66 17.75 -1.69
CA GLY A 56 23.25 17.00 -2.88
C GLY A 56 22.14 17.69 -3.68
N ASN A 57 21.53 16.95 -4.61
CA ASN A 57 20.48 17.47 -5.49
C ASN A 57 19.23 17.93 -4.72
N ASN A 58 18.85 17.22 -3.65
CA ASN A 58 17.72 17.65 -2.79
C ASN A 58 17.97 19.04 -2.17
N GLY A 59 19.24 19.30 -1.78
CA GLY A 59 19.66 20.64 -1.37
C GLY A 59 19.63 21.66 -2.51
N GLY A 60 19.95 21.23 -3.73
CA GLY A 60 19.83 22.05 -4.94
C GLY A 60 18.38 22.47 -5.20
N ASP A 61 17.42 21.53 -5.09
CA ASP A 61 15.99 21.82 -5.17
C ASP A 61 15.56 22.81 -4.09
N ALA A 62 16.03 22.61 -2.84
CA ALA A 62 15.72 23.49 -1.71
C ALA A 62 16.27 24.91 -1.90
N LEU A 63 17.49 25.06 -2.44
CA LEU A 63 18.07 26.36 -2.79
C LEU A 63 17.26 27.07 -3.88
N ALA A 64 16.85 26.34 -4.93
CA ALA A 64 16.03 26.86 -6.00
C ALA A 64 14.64 27.29 -5.50
N VAL A 65 13.99 26.47 -4.64
CA VAL A 65 12.73 26.83 -3.95
C VAL A 65 12.92 28.10 -3.13
N GLY A 66 14.00 28.19 -2.36
CA GLY A 66 14.31 29.38 -1.55
C GLY A 66 14.43 30.65 -2.40
N ARG A 67 15.14 30.57 -3.54
CA ARG A 67 15.23 31.68 -4.50
C ARG A 67 13.85 32.09 -5.04
N LEU A 68 13.06 31.11 -5.48
CA LEU A 68 11.73 31.35 -6.05
C LEU A 68 10.73 31.92 -5.02
N LEU A 69 10.83 31.56 -3.74
CA LEU A 69 10.05 32.13 -2.67
C LEU A 69 10.47 33.58 -2.36
N LEU A 70 11.79 33.86 -2.33
CA LEU A 70 12.31 35.24 -2.15
C LEU A 70 11.87 36.16 -3.29
N GLU A 71 11.92 35.70 -4.54
CA GLU A 71 11.41 36.44 -5.70
C GLU A 71 9.91 36.76 -5.62
N ARG A 72 9.13 35.97 -4.85
CA ARG A 72 7.71 36.19 -4.55
C ARG A 72 7.43 36.99 -3.29
N GLY A 73 8.47 37.53 -2.66
CA GLY A 73 8.35 38.39 -1.47
C GLY A 73 8.21 37.64 -0.13
N TYR A 74 8.45 36.31 -0.10
CA TYR A 74 8.45 35.55 1.15
C TYR A 74 9.64 35.90 2.03
N HIS A 75 9.44 35.83 3.35
CA HIS A 75 10.52 35.97 4.34
C HIS A 75 11.23 34.64 4.54
N VAL A 76 12.33 34.42 3.82
CA VAL A 76 13.07 33.15 3.80
C VAL A 76 14.46 33.30 4.43
N LYS A 77 14.83 32.34 5.28
CA LYS A 77 16.22 32.11 5.72
C LYS A 77 16.67 30.74 5.22
N ILE A 78 17.83 30.67 4.59
CA ILE A 78 18.37 29.44 3.97
C ILE A 78 19.68 29.07 4.65
N TYR A 79 19.80 27.84 5.10
CA TYR A 79 21.02 27.26 5.65
C TYR A 79 21.49 26.11 4.76
N LEU A 80 22.61 26.32 4.04
CA LEU A 80 23.23 25.29 3.20
C LEU A 80 24.35 24.60 3.98
N PHE A 81 24.22 23.28 4.17
CA PHE A 81 25.24 22.46 4.84
C PHE A 81 26.28 21.94 3.87
N ASN A 82 27.42 22.64 3.76
CA ASN A 82 28.55 22.31 2.90
C ASN A 82 29.78 21.89 3.73
N THR A 83 29.57 21.00 4.72
CA THR A 83 30.62 20.57 5.65
C THR A 83 31.72 19.74 4.98
N SER A 84 31.40 19.01 3.91
CA SER A 84 32.36 18.23 3.11
C SER A 84 33.10 19.06 2.05
N LYS A 85 32.70 20.32 1.85
CA LYS A 85 33.18 21.20 0.75
C LYS A 85 32.99 20.60 -0.65
N HIS A 86 31.97 19.74 -0.78
CA HIS A 86 31.61 19.10 -2.03
C HIS A 86 30.08 19.19 -2.22
N LEU A 87 29.66 19.94 -3.21
CA LEU A 87 28.27 20.10 -3.61
C LEU A 87 28.04 19.35 -4.93
N SER A 88 26.81 18.86 -5.15
CA SER A 88 26.44 18.41 -6.49
C SER A 88 26.49 19.57 -7.48
N PRO A 89 26.70 19.33 -8.77
CA PRO A 89 26.81 20.40 -9.77
C PRO A 89 25.63 21.35 -9.76
N ASP A 90 24.41 20.83 -9.70
CA ASP A 90 23.19 21.62 -9.71
C ASP A 90 22.97 22.36 -8.38
N CYS A 91 23.39 21.79 -7.24
CA CYS A 91 23.39 22.49 -5.96
C CYS A 91 24.34 23.68 -5.99
N ALA A 92 25.56 23.50 -6.53
CA ALA A 92 26.55 24.57 -6.68
C ALA A 92 26.04 25.68 -7.62
N ALA A 93 25.39 25.32 -8.72
CA ALA A 93 24.79 26.30 -9.63
C ALA A 93 23.67 27.12 -8.95
N ASN A 94 22.79 26.48 -8.16
CA ASN A 94 21.75 27.20 -7.43
C ASN A 94 22.29 28.03 -6.25
N LEU A 95 23.37 27.59 -5.61
CA LEU A 95 24.11 28.41 -4.65
C LEU A 95 24.61 29.70 -5.30
N GLN A 96 25.21 29.60 -6.49
CA GLN A 96 25.70 30.77 -7.21
C GLN A 96 24.56 31.72 -7.63
N ARG A 97 23.46 31.18 -8.15
CA ARG A 97 22.26 31.98 -8.49
C ARG A 97 21.69 32.75 -7.27
N LEU A 98 21.74 32.16 -6.07
CA LEU A 98 21.32 32.84 -4.84
C LEU A 98 22.28 33.94 -4.40
N ARG A 99 23.60 33.73 -4.55
CA ARG A 99 24.65 34.72 -4.24
C ARG A 99 24.59 35.94 -5.16
N ASP A 100 24.33 35.72 -6.45
CA ASP A 100 24.21 36.76 -7.46
C ASP A 100 22.83 37.42 -7.45
N GLY A 101 21.88 36.89 -6.69
CA GLY A 101 20.50 37.33 -6.64
C GLY A 101 20.25 38.56 -5.75
N ILE A 102 18.96 38.94 -5.65
CA ILE A 102 18.51 40.18 -4.98
C ILE A 102 18.66 40.10 -3.43
N HIS A 103 18.71 38.87 -2.87
CA HIS A 103 18.68 38.66 -1.42
C HIS A 103 19.81 37.77 -0.88
N PRO A 104 21.12 38.10 -1.14
CA PRO A 104 22.24 37.23 -0.72
C PRO A 104 22.32 37.07 0.81
N LYS A 105 21.78 38.00 1.60
CA LYS A 105 21.77 37.93 3.07
C LYS A 105 20.79 36.89 3.62
N ALA A 106 19.90 36.37 2.81
CA ALA A 106 18.99 35.29 3.23
C ALA A 106 19.70 33.92 3.34
N LEU A 107 20.90 33.79 2.74
CA LEU A 107 21.67 32.54 2.68
C LEU A 107 22.81 32.53 3.70
N THR A 108 22.91 31.47 4.46
CA THR A 108 24.05 31.14 5.34
C THR A 108 24.62 29.80 4.91
N GLU A 109 25.90 29.77 4.56
CA GLU A 109 26.63 28.53 4.27
C GLU A 109 27.29 28.00 5.53
N VAL A 110 26.93 26.78 5.94
CA VAL A 110 27.42 26.10 7.13
C VAL A 110 28.53 25.13 6.73
N THR A 111 29.76 25.46 7.09
CA THR A 111 30.96 24.66 6.77
C THR A 111 31.60 23.98 8.00
N THR A 112 31.22 24.40 9.19
CA THR A 112 31.79 23.91 10.46
C THR A 112 30.68 23.75 11.51
N GLN A 113 30.79 24.47 12.61
CA GLN A 113 29.81 24.47 13.69
C GLN A 113 28.56 25.27 13.28
N PHE A 114 27.38 24.79 13.69
CA PHE A 114 26.09 25.40 13.40
C PHE A 114 25.26 25.52 14.68
N ASP A 115 24.83 26.74 14.96
CA ASP A 115 23.83 27.05 15.97
C ASP A 115 22.47 27.20 15.29
N PRO A 116 21.53 26.25 15.47
CA PRO A 116 20.24 26.33 14.79
C PRO A 116 19.42 27.51 15.28
N PRO A 117 18.69 28.21 14.36
CA PRO A 117 17.82 29.31 14.72
C PRO A 117 16.61 28.82 15.51
N GLU A 118 15.98 29.67 16.31
CA GLU A 118 14.69 29.36 16.89
C GLU A 118 13.64 29.13 15.79
N LEU A 119 12.84 28.09 15.97
CA LEU A 119 11.76 27.68 15.05
C LEU A 119 10.40 27.72 15.78
N PRO A 120 9.85 28.91 16.02
CA PRO A 120 8.61 29.05 16.79
C PRO A 120 7.41 28.53 16.00
N LYS A 121 6.29 28.33 16.69
CA LYS A 121 5.00 28.01 16.09
C LYS A 121 4.64 29.05 15.03
N GLY A 122 4.16 28.60 13.87
CA GLY A 122 3.84 29.44 12.73
C GLY A 122 4.99 29.62 11.74
N THR A 123 6.19 29.10 12.05
CA THR A 123 7.28 28.99 11.07
C THR A 123 7.10 27.73 10.22
N VAL A 124 7.37 27.82 8.92
CA VAL A 124 7.49 26.68 8.02
C VAL A 124 8.95 26.35 7.84
N VAL A 125 9.31 25.12 8.20
CA VAL A 125 10.63 24.54 7.95
C VAL A 125 10.57 23.72 6.68
N ILE A 126 11.42 24.05 5.70
CA ILE A 126 11.59 23.25 4.49
C ILE A 126 12.82 22.36 4.68
N ASP A 127 12.58 21.05 4.76
CA ASP A 127 13.61 20.03 4.84
C ASP A 127 14.02 19.61 3.42
N GLY A 128 15.20 20.06 3.00
CA GLY A 128 15.86 19.68 1.76
C GLY A 128 17.27 19.14 2.01
N LEU A 129 17.50 18.51 3.19
CA LEU A 129 18.83 17.98 3.53
C LEU A 129 19.21 16.77 2.67
N PHE A 130 18.33 15.74 2.63
CA PHE A 130 18.59 14.50 1.90
C PHE A 130 17.30 13.99 1.26
N GLY A 131 17.38 13.52 0.02
CA GLY A 131 16.28 12.90 -0.72
C GLY A 131 16.52 11.40 -0.99
N SER A 132 16.01 10.91 -2.14
CA SER A 132 16.03 9.49 -2.54
C SER A 132 17.42 8.87 -2.71
N GLY A 133 18.47 9.67 -2.79
CA GLY A 133 19.86 9.18 -2.84
C GLY A 133 20.45 8.74 -1.50
N LEU A 134 19.72 8.90 -0.38
CA LEU A 134 20.19 8.49 0.94
C LEU A 134 20.16 6.96 1.06
N ASN A 135 21.30 6.35 1.43
CA ASN A 135 21.47 4.90 1.53
C ASN A 135 22.07 4.43 2.87
N LYS A 136 22.24 5.35 3.82
CA LYS A 136 22.77 5.07 5.18
C LYS A 136 22.03 5.93 6.20
N PRO A 137 21.91 5.46 7.46
CA PRO A 137 21.36 6.26 8.54
C PRO A 137 22.14 7.56 8.76
N LEU A 138 21.43 8.64 9.05
CA LEU A 138 22.07 9.91 9.39
C LEU A 138 22.83 9.80 10.73
N THR A 139 23.99 10.44 10.79
CA THR A 139 24.88 10.46 11.97
C THR A 139 25.42 11.87 12.21
N GLY A 140 26.10 12.08 13.36
CA GLY A 140 26.78 13.33 13.67
C GLY A 140 25.87 14.56 13.66
N GLY A 141 26.36 15.66 13.08
CA GLY A 141 25.65 16.94 13.06
C GLY A 141 24.27 16.90 12.38
N PHE A 142 24.11 16.14 11.31
CA PHE A 142 22.81 15.98 10.66
C PHE A 142 21.79 15.25 11.54
N ALA A 143 22.21 14.21 12.28
CA ALA A 143 21.34 13.55 13.24
C ALA A 143 20.91 14.48 14.37
N SER A 144 21.82 15.34 14.86
CA SER A 144 21.52 16.35 15.87
C SER A 144 20.55 17.40 15.36
N LEU A 145 20.73 17.88 14.13
CA LEU A 145 19.83 18.84 13.49
C LEU A 145 18.42 18.26 13.30
N VAL A 146 18.31 17.01 12.83
CA VAL A 146 17.03 16.31 12.68
C VAL A 146 16.31 16.22 14.03
N LYS A 147 17.00 15.84 15.11
CA LYS A 147 16.41 15.79 16.45
C LYS A 147 15.94 17.16 16.93
N TYR A 148 16.71 18.20 16.63
CA TYR A 148 16.34 19.57 16.95
C TYR A 148 15.05 19.99 16.23
N ILE A 149 14.98 19.80 14.90
CA ILE A 149 13.81 20.13 14.09
C ILE A 149 12.58 19.38 14.61
N ASN A 150 12.70 18.08 14.89
CA ASN A 150 11.60 17.26 15.39
C ASN A 150 11.07 17.67 16.78
N GLN A 151 11.83 18.47 17.56
CA GLN A 151 11.43 18.99 18.87
C GLN A 151 10.80 20.38 18.80
N CYS A 152 10.95 21.06 17.66
CA CYS A 152 10.42 22.41 17.49
C CYS A 152 8.93 22.40 17.11
N PRO A 153 8.15 23.43 17.53
CA PRO A 153 6.72 23.52 17.20
C PRO A 153 6.43 24.08 15.81
N ALA A 154 7.43 24.13 14.93
CA ALA A 154 7.31 24.57 13.54
C ALA A 154 6.60 23.50 12.67
N THR A 155 5.98 23.93 11.59
CA THR A 155 5.45 23.01 10.56
C THR A 155 6.58 22.56 9.64
N VAL A 156 6.77 21.26 9.47
CA VAL A 156 7.86 20.69 8.68
C VAL A 156 7.35 20.20 7.33
N VAL A 157 7.94 20.72 6.25
CA VAL A 157 7.68 20.33 4.85
C VAL A 157 8.94 19.70 4.27
N SER A 158 8.90 18.41 3.98
CA SER A 158 10.03 17.71 3.37
C SER A 158 9.92 17.70 1.85
N ILE A 159 11.03 18.01 1.18
CA ILE A 159 11.19 17.87 -0.28
C ILE A 159 11.56 16.44 -0.59
N ASP A 160 10.80 15.80 -1.46
CA ASP A 160 10.92 14.44 -1.99
C ASP A 160 10.74 13.34 -0.94
N LEU A 161 11.57 13.30 0.10
CA LEU A 161 11.49 12.41 1.26
C LEU A 161 11.85 13.16 2.55
N PRO A 162 11.27 12.80 3.69
CA PRO A 162 11.77 13.26 4.98
C PRO A 162 13.22 12.85 5.17
N SER A 163 14.10 13.82 5.44
CA SER A 163 15.54 13.55 5.56
C SER A 163 15.82 12.52 6.64
N GLY A 164 16.63 11.54 6.31
CA GLY A 164 16.89 10.37 7.15
C GLY A 164 16.07 9.15 6.79
N LEU A 165 14.92 9.28 6.11
CA LEU A 165 14.16 8.15 5.56
C LEU A 165 14.78 7.73 4.23
N MET A 166 15.07 6.43 4.07
CA MET A 166 15.51 5.86 2.80
C MET A 166 14.32 5.52 1.92
N ALA A 167 14.50 5.59 0.61
CA ALA A 167 13.41 5.43 -0.36
C ALA A 167 12.77 4.03 -0.36
N GLU A 168 13.52 3.00 0.03
CA GLU A 168 13.07 1.60 0.06
C GLU A 168 13.22 0.99 1.46
N ASP A 169 14.40 0.45 1.75
CA ASP A 169 14.67 -0.35 2.96
C ASP A 169 15.11 0.50 4.14
N ASN A 170 14.31 0.49 5.20
CA ASN A 170 14.59 1.15 6.47
C ASN A 170 14.75 0.17 7.64
N THR A 171 15.00 -1.12 7.38
CA THR A 171 15.08 -2.18 8.40
C THR A 171 16.12 -1.86 9.47
N PHE A 172 17.30 -1.41 9.07
CA PHE A 172 18.39 -1.08 9.97
C PHE A 172 18.59 0.44 10.16
N ASN A 173 17.58 1.24 9.86
CA ASN A 173 17.66 2.69 9.99
C ASN A 173 17.50 3.14 11.46
N VAL A 174 18.14 4.26 11.79
CA VAL A 174 18.02 4.90 13.11
C VAL A 174 16.82 5.84 13.12
N ARG A 175 15.69 5.37 13.57
CA ARG A 175 14.40 6.06 13.49
C ARG A 175 14.36 7.43 14.16
N SER A 176 15.15 7.64 15.22
CA SER A 176 15.27 8.95 15.89
C SER A 176 15.99 10.01 15.04
N ASN A 177 16.65 9.58 13.96
CA ASN A 177 17.42 10.45 13.06
C ASN A 177 16.66 10.68 11.73
N ILE A 178 15.35 10.48 11.71
CA ILE A 178 14.47 10.73 10.57
C ILE A 178 13.60 11.94 10.90
N ILE A 179 13.47 12.88 9.95
CA ILE A 179 12.54 14.01 10.06
C ILE A 179 11.11 13.49 10.16
N ARG A 180 10.33 14.12 11.04
CA ARG A 180 8.87 13.95 11.13
C ARG A 180 8.21 15.09 10.37
N ALA A 181 7.89 14.88 9.11
CA ALA A 181 7.24 15.88 8.29
C ALA A 181 5.75 15.96 8.60
N ASP A 182 5.18 17.17 8.55
CA ASP A 182 3.73 17.38 8.49
C ASP A 182 3.22 17.21 7.06
N LEU A 183 4.07 17.59 6.08
CA LEU A 183 3.80 17.46 4.65
C LEU A 183 5.06 16.99 3.93
N THR A 184 4.92 15.97 3.09
CA THR A 184 5.96 15.54 2.15
C THR A 184 5.54 15.86 0.73
N LEU A 185 6.29 16.72 0.05
CA LEU A 185 6.14 17.06 -1.36
C LEU A 185 7.07 16.16 -2.19
N THR A 186 6.55 15.01 -2.61
CA THR A 186 7.36 14.02 -3.34
C THR A 186 7.23 14.20 -4.85
N LEU A 187 8.34 14.03 -5.56
CA LEU A 187 8.43 14.25 -7.00
C LEU A 187 8.08 12.98 -7.78
N HIS A 188 7.30 13.14 -8.84
CA HIS A 188 6.87 12.14 -9.81
C HIS A 188 5.98 11.02 -9.23
N GLN A 189 6.41 10.33 -8.17
CA GLN A 189 5.70 9.19 -7.57
C GLN A 189 5.94 9.08 -6.06
N LYS A 190 5.09 8.33 -5.36
CA LYS A 190 5.37 7.88 -4.00
C LYS A 190 6.56 6.92 -4.01
N LYS A 191 7.47 7.08 -3.03
CA LYS A 191 8.58 6.14 -2.84
C LYS A 191 8.08 4.87 -2.16
N LEU A 192 8.77 3.74 -2.37
CA LEU A 192 8.34 2.45 -1.83
C LEU A 192 8.18 2.48 -0.30
N SER A 193 9.05 3.21 0.41
CA SER A 193 8.99 3.36 1.87
C SER A 193 7.70 4.02 2.39
N PHE A 194 6.94 4.71 1.54
CA PHE A 194 5.66 5.36 1.92
C PHE A 194 4.50 4.38 2.06
N PHE A 195 4.66 3.17 1.56
CA PHE A 195 3.62 2.12 1.64
C PHE A 195 3.71 1.30 2.92
N PHE A 196 4.69 1.55 3.78
CA PHE A 196 4.95 0.80 5.02
C PHE A 196 4.45 1.55 6.24
N ALA A 197 3.63 0.86 7.05
CA ALA A 197 3.02 1.44 8.25
C ALA A 197 4.06 1.90 9.28
N ASP A 198 5.19 1.22 9.37
CA ASP A 198 6.28 1.56 10.27
C ASP A 198 6.97 2.90 9.94
N ASN A 199 6.80 3.43 8.71
CA ASN A 199 7.32 4.73 8.28
C ASN A 199 6.29 5.87 8.34
N GLN A 200 5.01 5.56 8.58
CA GLN A 200 3.92 6.54 8.48
C GLN A 200 4.12 7.78 9.37
N GLN A 201 4.71 7.59 10.56
CA GLN A 201 4.97 8.67 11.51
C GLN A 201 5.95 9.74 11.01
N PHE A 202 6.69 9.48 9.91
CA PHE A 202 7.70 10.37 9.37
C PHE A 202 7.22 11.16 8.16
N ILE A 203 6.26 10.61 7.40
CA ILE A 203 5.91 11.14 6.06
C ILE A 203 4.81 12.21 6.08
N GLY A 204 4.03 12.29 7.16
CA GLY A 204 2.89 13.20 7.24
C GLY A 204 1.90 13.05 6.07
N ARG A 205 1.29 14.15 5.65
CA ARG A 205 0.46 14.21 4.45
C ARG A 205 1.36 14.18 3.21
N VAL A 206 1.14 13.25 2.29
CA VAL A 206 1.94 13.14 1.07
C VAL A 206 1.22 13.77 -0.12
N ARG A 207 1.92 14.64 -0.85
CA ARG A 207 1.47 15.20 -2.12
C ARG A 207 2.48 14.84 -3.21
N VAL A 208 2.02 14.14 -4.25
CA VAL A 208 2.83 13.81 -5.42
C VAL A 208 2.78 14.97 -6.41
N LEU A 209 3.93 15.44 -6.85
CA LEU A 209 4.08 16.54 -7.79
C LEU A 209 4.62 16.02 -9.13
N ASP A 210 3.90 16.29 -10.20
CA ASP A 210 4.33 15.92 -11.55
C ASP A 210 5.39 16.91 -12.07
N ILE A 211 6.57 16.40 -12.36
CA ILE A 211 7.69 17.13 -12.97
C ILE A 211 7.87 16.80 -14.45
N ARG A 212 6.90 16.14 -15.06
CA ARG A 212 6.84 15.80 -16.49
C ARG A 212 8.05 14.98 -16.95
N LEU A 213 8.33 13.89 -16.24
CA LEU A 213 9.33 12.91 -16.67
C LEU A 213 8.85 12.10 -17.88
N SER A 214 9.77 11.45 -18.57
CA SER A 214 9.48 10.75 -19.82
C SER A 214 8.50 9.59 -19.64
N GLN A 215 7.29 9.73 -20.14
CA GLN A 215 6.28 8.67 -20.16
C GLN A 215 6.74 7.43 -20.95
N GLN A 216 7.52 7.63 -22.01
CA GLN A 216 8.08 6.52 -22.79
C GLN A 216 8.99 5.62 -21.95
N TYR A 217 9.87 6.20 -21.11
CA TYR A 217 10.69 5.40 -20.20
C TYR A 217 9.82 4.64 -19.18
N VAL A 218 8.82 5.32 -18.62
CA VAL A 218 7.87 4.71 -17.67
C VAL A 218 7.15 3.49 -18.30
N GLU A 219 6.76 3.56 -19.56
CA GLU A 219 6.08 2.47 -20.26
C GLU A 219 7.02 1.28 -20.55
N GLN A 220 8.25 1.57 -21.00
CA GLN A 220 9.22 0.57 -21.45
C GLN A 220 9.99 -0.13 -20.33
N THR A 221 10.14 0.55 -19.17
CA THR A 221 10.93 0.00 -18.06
C THR A 221 10.08 -0.95 -17.23
N ASP A 222 10.58 -2.16 -17.01
CA ASP A 222 9.96 -3.09 -16.08
C ASP A 222 10.13 -2.63 -14.62
N ALA A 223 9.07 -2.80 -13.81
CA ALA A 223 9.07 -2.41 -12.41
C ALA A 223 8.49 -3.53 -11.55
N ARG A 224 9.25 -3.94 -10.58
CA ARG A 224 8.83 -4.98 -9.63
C ARG A 224 7.59 -4.60 -8.82
N TYR A 225 7.37 -3.29 -8.62
CA TYR A 225 6.29 -2.75 -7.81
C TYR A 225 5.34 -1.93 -8.66
N ALA A 226 4.04 -2.07 -8.41
CA ALA A 226 3.00 -1.31 -9.10
C ALA A 226 1.84 -0.96 -8.16
N LEU A 227 0.99 -0.01 -8.59
CA LEU A 227 -0.28 0.31 -7.95
C LEU A 227 -1.44 -0.30 -8.73
N ALA A 228 -2.43 -0.85 -8.02
CA ALA A 228 -3.74 -1.15 -8.58
C ALA A 228 -4.50 0.17 -8.78
N GLU A 229 -4.54 0.64 -10.03
CA GLU A 229 -5.25 1.86 -10.40
C GLU A 229 -6.62 1.56 -10.99
N GLU A 230 -7.57 2.48 -10.85
CA GLU A 230 -8.94 2.33 -11.31
C GLU A 230 -9.02 1.94 -12.79
N ALA A 231 -8.22 2.57 -13.65
CA ALA A 231 -8.20 2.28 -15.09
C ALA A 231 -7.78 0.83 -15.39
N LEU A 232 -6.79 0.30 -14.64
CA LEU A 232 -6.37 -1.09 -14.76
C LEU A 232 -7.49 -2.05 -14.34
N ILE A 233 -8.16 -1.76 -13.22
CA ILE A 233 -9.25 -2.59 -12.71
C ILE A 233 -10.44 -2.57 -13.68
N ARG A 234 -10.82 -1.41 -14.21
CA ARG A 234 -11.89 -1.27 -15.21
C ARG A 234 -11.63 -2.14 -16.44
N ALA A 235 -10.40 -2.19 -16.92
CA ALA A 235 -10.03 -3.00 -18.09
C ALA A 235 -10.23 -4.52 -17.87
N HIS A 236 -10.26 -4.97 -16.61
CA HIS A 236 -10.45 -6.40 -16.27
C HIS A 236 -11.92 -6.74 -15.96
N ILE A 237 -12.82 -5.76 -15.79
CA ILE A 237 -14.22 -6.04 -15.49
C ILE A 237 -14.90 -6.71 -16.70
N ARG A 238 -15.48 -7.88 -16.44
CA ARG A 238 -16.27 -8.61 -17.44
C ARG A 238 -17.74 -8.21 -17.32
N HIS A 239 -18.24 -7.60 -18.39
CA HIS A 239 -19.66 -7.26 -18.49
C HIS A 239 -20.53 -8.51 -18.66
N ARG A 240 -21.72 -8.49 -18.07
CA ARG A 240 -22.70 -9.56 -18.24
C ARG A 240 -23.41 -9.39 -19.59
N GLY A 241 -23.45 -10.44 -20.40
CA GLY A 241 -24.28 -10.47 -21.60
C GLY A 241 -25.77 -10.62 -21.24
N GLU A 242 -26.65 -10.24 -22.15
CA GLU A 242 -28.11 -10.28 -21.95
C GLU A 242 -28.67 -11.69 -21.70
N PHE A 243 -28.03 -12.72 -22.28
CA PHE A 243 -28.52 -14.11 -22.19
C PHE A 243 -27.81 -14.96 -21.15
N VAL A 244 -27.11 -14.31 -20.19
CA VAL A 244 -26.38 -15.01 -19.12
C VAL A 244 -27.37 -15.60 -18.12
N ASN A 245 -27.18 -16.89 -17.80
CA ASN A 245 -27.92 -17.58 -16.76
C ASN A 245 -27.04 -17.90 -15.52
N LYS A 246 -27.67 -18.36 -14.43
CA LYS A 246 -26.97 -18.64 -13.16
C LYS A 246 -25.84 -19.69 -13.30
N GLY A 247 -25.98 -20.66 -14.22
CA GLY A 247 -24.94 -21.68 -14.46
C GLY A 247 -23.69 -21.09 -15.09
N MET A 248 -23.82 -20.10 -15.96
CA MET A 248 -22.69 -19.42 -16.61
C MET A 248 -21.95 -18.45 -15.68
N MET A 249 -22.54 -18.11 -14.55
CA MET A 249 -21.93 -17.21 -13.55
C MET A 249 -21.19 -17.96 -12.44
N GLY A 250 -21.02 -19.26 -12.61
CA GLY A 250 -20.22 -20.13 -11.76
C GLY A 250 -20.92 -20.61 -10.50
N HIS A 251 -20.32 -21.62 -9.89
CA HIS A 251 -20.77 -22.27 -8.66
C HIS A 251 -19.63 -22.23 -7.63
N ALA A 252 -19.78 -21.47 -6.60
CA ALA A 252 -18.82 -21.32 -5.51
C ALA A 252 -19.08 -22.31 -4.38
N LEU A 253 -18.01 -22.85 -3.77
CA LEU A 253 -18.05 -23.56 -2.49
C LEU A 253 -17.34 -22.73 -1.43
N LEU A 254 -18.05 -22.42 -0.34
CA LEU A 254 -17.48 -21.79 0.86
C LEU A 254 -17.48 -22.80 2.00
N VAL A 255 -16.30 -23.07 2.58
CA VAL A 255 -16.12 -23.88 3.79
C VAL A 255 -15.82 -22.94 4.95
N ALA A 256 -16.81 -22.64 5.78
CA ALA A 256 -16.70 -21.57 6.78
C ALA A 256 -17.68 -21.76 7.95
N GLY A 257 -17.30 -21.20 9.09
CA GLY A 257 -18.11 -21.17 10.30
C GLY A 257 -18.04 -22.46 11.11
N SER A 258 -17.69 -22.33 12.38
CA SER A 258 -17.91 -23.33 13.44
C SER A 258 -19.03 -22.85 14.35
N TYR A 259 -19.44 -23.68 15.31
CA TYR A 259 -20.40 -23.27 16.31
C TYR A 259 -19.93 -22.01 17.07
N GLY A 260 -20.76 -20.98 17.08
CA GLY A 260 -20.44 -19.67 17.63
C GLY A 260 -19.73 -18.71 16.64
N MET A 261 -19.33 -19.18 15.43
CA MET A 261 -18.64 -18.38 14.41
C MET A 261 -19.43 -18.29 13.08
N ALA A 262 -20.75 -18.51 13.11
CA ALA A 262 -21.60 -18.42 11.92
C ALA A 262 -21.56 -17.03 11.23
N GLY A 263 -21.27 -15.97 11.99
CA GLY A 263 -21.15 -14.62 11.44
C GLY A 263 -20.10 -14.49 10.33
N ALA A 264 -18.97 -15.16 10.45
CA ALA A 264 -17.92 -15.16 9.42
C ALA A 264 -18.41 -15.80 8.11
N SER A 265 -19.08 -16.96 8.21
CA SER A 265 -19.68 -17.61 7.03
C SER A 265 -20.79 -16.78 6.38
N ILE A 266 -21.60 -16.06 7.17
CA ILE A 266 -22.64 -15.16 6.67
C ILE A 266 -22.03 -14.00 5.88
N LEU A 267 -21.02 -13.31 6.45
CA LEU A 267 -20.36 -12.18 5.80
C LEU A 267 -19.70 -12.60 4.50
N ALA A 268 -18.93 -13.69 4.50
CA ALA A 268 -18.29 -14.22 3.31
C ALA A 268 -19.32 -14.65 2.24
N SER A 269 -20.42 -15.30 2.65
CA SER A 269 -21.50 -15.73 1.75
C SER A 269 -22.17 -14.54 1.07
N ARG A 270 -22.58 -13.53 1.84
CA ARG A 270 -23.24 -12.32 1.31
C ARG A 270 -22.29 -11.55 0.37
N ALA A 271 -21.02 -11.42 0.73
CA ALA A 271 -20.03 -10.80 -0.12
C ALA A 271 -19.82 -11.56 -1.44
N CYS A 272 -19.77 -12.90 -1.40
CA CYS A 272 -19.67 -13.76 -2.57
C CYS A 272 -20.88 -13.56 -3.51
N MET A 273 -22.11 -13.55 -2.98
CA MET A 273 -23.32 -13.27 -3.77
C MET A 273 -23.28 -11.86 -4.40
N ARG A 274 -22.86 -10.84 -3.63
CA ARG A 274 -22.69 -9.47 -4.14
C ARG A 274 -21.56 -9.32 -5.16
N ALA A 275 -20.55 -10.20 -5.15
CA ALA A 275 -19.53 -10.28 -6.19
C ALA A 275 -20.05 -10.91 -7.49
N GLY A 276 -21.29 -11.38 -7.48
CA GLY A 276 -22.07 -11.72 -8.67
C GLY A 276 -21.95 -13.17 -9.13
N VAL A 277 -21.60 -14.10 -8.24
CA VAL A 277 -21.64 -15.54 -8.50
C VAL A 277 -23.07 -16.02 -8.83
N GLY A 278 -23.18 -17.04 -9.64
CA GLY A 278 -24.49 -17.58 -10.04
C GLY A 278 -25.10 -18.53 -9.00
N LYS A 279 -24.27 -19.33 -8.32
CA LYS A 279 -24.67 -20.27 -7.27
C LYS A 279 -23.62 -20.30 -6.18
N LEU A 280 -24.07 -20.39 -4.93
CA LEU A 280 -23.21 -20.53 -3.76
C LEU A 280 -23.66 -21.73 -2.94
N SER A 281 -22.73 -22.64 -2.66
CA SER A 281 -22.89 -23.68 -1.64
C SER A 281 -22.02 -23.33 -0.42
N VAL A 282 -22.56 -23.53 0.77
CA VAL A 282 -21.83 -23.27 2.02
C VAL A 282 -21.77 -24.57 2.83
N ALA A 283 -20.55 -25.04 3.06
CA ALA A 283 -20.28 -26.15 3.98
C ALA A 283 -20.18 -25.59 5.40
N THR A 284 -21.06 -26.05 6.26
CA THR A 284 -21.21 -25.52 7.63
C THR A 284 -21.71 -26.60 8.59
N PRO A 285 -21.33 -26.55 9.88
CA PRO A 285 -21.85 -27.47 10.89
C PRO A 285 -23.38 -27.41 11.00
N ARG A 286 -23.99 -28.52 11.43
CA ARG A 286 -25.45 -28.65 11.54
C ARG A 286 -26.09 -27.54 12.39
N LEU A 287 -25.47 -27.14 13.50
CA LEU A 287 -25.99 -26.08 14.38
C LEU A 287 -26.10 -24.70 13.73
N ASN A 288 -25.35 -24.45 12.66
CA ASN A 288 -25.37 -23.17 11.93
C ASN A 288 -26.47 -23.15 10.85
N SER A 289 -27.13 -24.29 10.53
CA SER A 289 -27.99 -24.39 9.34
C SER A 289 -29.17 -23.42 9.38
N ALA A 290 -29.87 -23.28 10.49
CA ALA A 290 -31.01 -22.36 10.61
C ALA A 290 -30.58 -20.90 10.46
N ILE A 291 -29.45 -20.51 11.10
CA ILE A 291 -28.90 -19.16 11.03
C ILE A 291 -28.50 -18.81 9.58
N MET A 292 -27.84 -19.74 8.89
CA MET A 292 -27.42 -19.54 7.49
C MET A 292 -28.61 -19.40 6.55
N GLN A 293 -29.66 -20.27 6.67
CA GLN A 293 -30.85 -20.20 5.82
C GLN A 293 -31.65 -18.90 6.01
N ILE A 294 -31.67 -18.36 7.24
CA ILE A 294 -32.30 -17.06 7.53
C ILE A 294 -31.50 -15.91 6.98
N SER A 295 -30.15 -15.95 7.14
CA SER A 295 -29.29 -14.81 6.84
C SER A 295 -28.85 -14.73 5.37
N VAL A 296 -28.81 -15.88 4.67
CA VAL A 296 -28.37 -16.01 3.26
C VAL A 296 -29.28 -17.02 2.56
N PRO A 297 -30.55 -16.67 2.30
CA PRO A 297 -31.53 -17.62 1.72
C PRO A 297 -31.16 -18.06 0.29
N GLU A 298 -30.29 -17.31 -0.40
CA GLU A 298 -29.80 -17.66 -1.74
C GLU A 298 -28.75 -18.79 -1.75
N ALA A 299 -28.16 -19.11 -0.60
CA ALA A 299 -27.13 -20.13 -0.50
C ALA A 299 -27.72 -21.53 -0.27
N VAL A 300 -27.12 -22.54 -0.92
CA VAL A 300 -27.42 -23.95 -0.66
C VAL A 300 -26.46 -24.47 0.40
N LEU A 301 -26.99 -25.11 1.46
CA LEU A 301 -26.13 -25.65 2.51
C LEU A 301 -25.64 -27.06 2.21
N ARG A 302 -24.35 -27.29 2.49
CA ARG A 302 -23.74 -28.61 2.66
C ARG A 302 -23.55 -28.81 4.16
N ILE A 303 -24.48 -29.51 4.81
CA ILE A 303 -24.49 -29.68 6.26
C ILE A 303 -23.49 -30.78 6.62
N ASP A 304 -22.52 -30.45 7.48
CA ASP A 304 -21.55 -31.40 8.01
C ASP A 304 -22.21 -32.46 8.92
N GLU A 305 -21.64 -33.63 9.01
CA GLU A 305 -22.07 -34.69 9.95
C GLU A 305 -21.87 -34.25 11.41
N ASP A 306 -20.79 -33.49 11.68
CA ASP A 306 -20.56 -32.90 13.00
C ASP A 306 -21.50 -31.70 13.26
N ASN A 307 -21.90 -31.55 14.49
CA ASN A 307 -22.82 -30.48 14.89
C ASN A 307 -22.13 -29.13 14.98
N ALA A 308 -20.86 -29.07 15.32
CA ALA A 308 -20.15 -27.85 15.76
C ALA A 308 -19.00 -27.44 14.87
N VAL A 309 -18.38 -28.36 14.12
CA VAL A 309 -17.17 -28.08 13.34
C VAL A 309 -17.22 -28.68 11.94
N PHE A 310 -16.34 -28.23 11.04
CA PHE A 310 -16.09 -28.90 9.77
C PHE A 310 -15.25 -30.14 10.00
N SER A 311 -15.81 -31.30 9.72
CA SER A 311 -15.20 -32.61 10.05
C SER A 311 -14.85 -33.46 8.86
N GLU A 312 -15.45 -33.23 7.68
CA GLU A 312 -15.22 -34.05 6.49
C GLU A 312 -15.08 -33.22 5.21
N ALA A 313 -14.17 -33.63 4.34
CA ALA A 313 -13.98 -33.04 3.03
C ALA A 313 -15.14 -33.38 2.09
N ILE A 314 -15.61 -32.38 1.36
CA ILE A 314 -16.71 -32.46 0.41
C ILE A 314 -16.16 -32.69 -1.00
N ASP A 315 -16.86 -33.47 -1.83
CA ASP A 315 -16.56 -33.55 -3.24
C ASP A 315 -16.76 -32.17 -3.90
N ALA A 316 -15.65 -31.63 -4.42
CA ALA A 316 -15.61 -30.30 -5.02
C ALA A 316 -15.61 -30.31 -6.56
N THR A 317 -15.90 -31.43 -7.21
CA THR A 317 -15.84 -31.60 -8.67
C THR A 317 -16.78 -30.67 -9.41
N ASP A 318 -17.97 -30.38 -8.85
CA ASP A 318 -19.01 -29.55 -9.47
C ASP A 318 -18.87 -28.05 -9.15
N TYR A 319 -17.77 -27.64 -8.52
CA TYR A 319 -17.55 -26.25 -8.12
C TYR A 319 -16.45 -25.58 -8.95
N ASP A 320 -16.66 -24.33 -9.31
CA ASP A 320 -15.73 -23.52 -10.08
C ASP A 320 -14.67 -22.80 -9.22
N ALA A 321 -14.92 -22.66 -7.91
CA ALA A 321 -13.97 -22.12 -6.94
C ALA A 321 -14.33 -22.55 -5.51
N LEU A 322 -13.30 -22.61 -4.66
CA LEU A 322 -13.39 -22.91 -3.22
C LEU A 322 -12.80 -21.75 -2.41
N ALA A 323 -13.48 -21.35 -1.32
CA ALA A 323 -12.85 -20.60 -0.24
C ALA A 323 -13.00 -21.36 1.07
N ILE A 324 -11.95 -21.31 1.91
CA ILE A 324 -11.90 -22.03 3.18
C ILE A 324 -11.23 -21.21 4.27
N GLY A 325 -11.81 -21.25 5.48
CA GLY A 325 -11.15 -20.71 6.67
C GLY A 325 -11.92 -19.72 7.53
N PRO A 326 -12.76 -18.82 7.02
CA PRO A 326 -13.49 -17.86 7.85
C PRO A 326 -14.27 -18.53 8.98
N GLY A 327 -13.88 -18.28 10.24
CA GLY A 327 -14.53 -18.85 11.43
C GLY A 327 -14.55 -20.37 11.50
N LEU A 328 -13.59 -21.06 10.87
CA LEU A 328 -13.59 -22.52 10.74
C LEU A 328 -13.24 -23.24 12.05
N GLY A 329 -12.49 -22.57 12.93
CA GLY A 329 -11.89 -23.17 14.12
C GLY A 329 -10.57 -23.89 13.78
N GLN A 330 -9.83 -24.30 14.83
CA GLN A 330 -8.48 -24.86 14.69
C GLN A 330 -8.35 -26.23 15.37
N GLN A 331 -9.46 -26.96 15.50
CA GLN A 331 -9.47 -28.31 16.05
C GLN A 331 -8.76 -29.26 15.09
N GLU A 332 -8.13 -30.33 15.62
CA GLU A 332 -7.36 -31.29 14.81
C GLU A 332 -8.23 -31.97 13.75
N THR A 333 -9.47 -32.33 14.09
CA THR A 333 -10.44 -32.88 13.13
C THR A 333 -10.66 -31.91 11.96
N THR A 334 -10.87 -30.63 12.26
CA THR A 334 -11.05 -29.57 11.28
C THR A 334 -9.76 -29.37 10.44
N ALA A 335 -8.60 -29.44 11.06
CA ALA A 335 -7.32 -29.31 10.36
C ALA A 335 -7.12 -30.42 9.32
N ILE A 336 -7.42 -31.68 9.70
CA ILE A 336 -7.33 -32.84 8.80
C ILE A 336 -8.37 -32.73 7.67
N ALA A 337 -9.60 -32.33 7.98
CA ALA A 337 -10.65 -32.16 6.98
C ALA A 337 -10.28 -31.03 5.99
N MET A 338 -9.77 -29.90 6.51
CA MET A 338 -9.33 -28.76 5.71
C MET A 338 -8.23 -29.11 4.71
N ILE A 339 -7.13 -29.74 5.18
CA ILE A 339 -6.03 -30.08 4.26
C ILE A 339 -6.46 -31.14 3.25
N THR A 340 -7.33 -32.07 3.65
CA THR A 340 -7.89 -33.06 2.76
C THR A 340 -8.77 -32.40 1.69
N GLN A 341 -9.59 -31.41 2.07
CA GLN A 341 -10.39 -30.61 1.14
C GLN A 341 -9.52 -29.91 0.13
N ILE A 342 -8.50 -29.16 0.59
CA ILE A 342 -7.61 -28.40 -0.29
C ILE A 342 -6.90 -29.32 -1.30
N ARG A 343 -6.39 -30.47 -0.86
CA ARG A 343 -5.66 -31.44 -1.70
C ARG A 343 -6.53 -32.12 -2.76
N ARG A 344 -7.79 -32.35 -2.47
CA ARG A 344 -8.75 -32.99 -3.40
C ARG A 344 -9.35 -32.01 -4.41
N THR A 345 -9.33 -30.72 -4.08
CA THR A 345 -9.93 -29.67 -4.91
C THR A 345 -9.12 -29.41 -6.17
N GLN A 346 -9.79 -29.37 -7.33
CA GLN A 346 -9.16 -29.11 -8.64
C GLN A 346 -9.41 -27.66 -9.12
N CYS A 347 -10.41 -26.98 -8.56
CA CYS A 347 -10.69 -25.58 -8.88
C CYS A 347 -9.80 -24.60 -8.07
N PRO A 348 -9.73 -23.32 -8.45
CA PRO A 348 -9.01 -22.29 -7.69
C PRO A 348 -9.45 -22.20 -6.22
N VAL A 349 -8.50 -22.00 -5.32
CA VAL A 349 -8.73 -22.00 -3.86
C VAL A 349 -8.30 -20.67 -3.24
N VAL A 350 -9.12 -20.16 -2.32
CA VAL A 350 -8.79 -19.05 -1.39
C VAL A 350 -8.69 -19.61 0.02
N ALA A 351 -7.62 -19.30 0.75
CA ALA A 351 -7.51 -19.60 2.19
C ALA A 351 -7.30 -18.32 3.00
N ASP A 352 -8.07 -18.18 4.06
CA ASP A 352 -8.02 -17.04 4.98
C ASP A 352 -8.18 -17.50 6.44
N ALA A 353 -7.92 -16.60 7.37
CA ALA A 353 -8.25 -16.74 8.78
C ALA A 353 -7.75 -18.07 9.40
N ASP A 354 -8.69 -18.92 9.89
CA ASP A 354 -8.31 -20.16 10.58
C ASP A 354 -7.61 -21.18 9.67
N ALA A 355 -7.85 -21.14 8.35
CA ALA A 355 -7.07 -21.98 7.44
C ALA A 355 -5.58 -21.59 7.44
N LEU A 356 -5.26 -20.29 7.51
CA LEU A 356 -3.89 -19.82 7.63
C LEU A 356 -3.28 -20.14 9.00
N ASN A 357 -4.08 -20.05 10.05
CA ASN A 357 -3.65 -20.43 11.40
C ASN A 357 -3.31 -21.92 11.48
N ILE A 358 -4.16 -22.79 10.91
CA ILE A 358 -3.91 -24.24 10.82
C ILE A 358 -2.62 -24.51 10.02
N LEU A 359 -2.44 -23.90 8.85
CA LEU A 359 -1.23 -24.04 8.05
C LEU A 359 0.02 -23.59 8.81
N SER A 360 -0.08 -22.56 9.64
CA SER A 360 1.05 -22.09 10.47
C SER A 360 1.49 -23.13 11.53
N GLY A 361 0.57 -23.91 12.06
CA GLY A 361 0.82 -25.02 12.96
C GLY A 361 1.35 -26.27 12.25
N HIS A 362 1.02 -26.44 10.97
CA HIS A 362 1.36 -27.61 10.15
C HIS A 362 2.16 -27.23 8.90
N ARG A 363 3.29 -26.56 9.06
CA ARG A 363 4.06 -25.93 7.97
C ARG A 363 4.44 -26.87 6.83
N THR A 364 4.63 -28.17 7.10
CA THR A 364 4.92 -29.17 6.07
C THR A 364 3.78 -29.32 5.06
N TRP A 365 2.55 -28.95 5.46
CA TRP A 365 1.39 -28.98 4.55
C TRP A 365 1.44 -27.86 3.51
N MET A 366 2.15 -26.77 3.76
CA MET A 366 2.29 -25.67 2.79
C MET A 366 2.88 -26.15 1.45
N GLN A 367 3.74 -27.16 1.47
CA GLN A 367 4.30 -27.75 0.24
C GLN A 367 3.27 -28.57 -0.56
N GLN A 368 2.12 -28.85 0.02
CA GLN A 368 1.04 -29.64 -0.58
C GLN A 368 -0.09 -28.77 -1.13
N LEU A 369 0.04 -27.44 -1.01
CA LEU A 369 -0.96 -26.50 -1.50
C LEU A 369 -0.99 -26.49 -3.04
N PRO A 370 -2.17 -26.36 -3.66
CA PRO A 370 -2.27 -26.27 -5.10
C PRO A 370 -1.64 -24.95 -5.60
N LYS A 371 -0.99 -25.02 -6.76
CA LYS A 371 -0.44 -23.82 -7.41
C LYS A 371 -1.56 -22.86 -7.78
N GLY A 372 -1.29 -21.56 -7.71
CA GLY A 372 -2.26 -20.53 -8.02
C GLY A 372 -3.27 -20.24 -6.92
N MET A 373 -3.12 -20.84 -5.73
CA MET A 373 -3.95 -20.57 -4.56
C MET A 373 -3.79 -19.11 -4.10
N ILE A 374 -4.86 -18.50 -3.60
CA ILE A 374 -4.83 -17.17 -3.00
C ILE A 374 -4.83 -17.30 -1.48
N LEU A 375 -3.84 -16.69 -0.82
CA LEU A 375 -3.72 -16.58 0.63
C LEU A 375 -3.91 -15.12 1.04
N THR A 376 -4.66 -14.87 2.12
CA THR A 376 -5.00 -13.50 2.53
C THR A 376 -4.59 -13.16 3.97
N PRO A 377 -3.32 -13.34 4.36
CA PRO A 377 -2.88 -13.08 5.72
C PRO A 377 -2.88 -11.59 6.07
N HIS A 378 -3.27 -11.25 7.29
CA HIS A 378 -2.84 -10.00 7.91
C HIS A 378 -1.39 -10.15 8.45
N PRO A 379 -0.66 -9.06 8.82
CA PRO A 379 0.76 -9.16 9.18
C PRO A 379 1.07 -10.23 10.25
N ARG A 380 0.25 -10.34 11.30
CA ARG A 380 0.47 -11.34 12.35
C ARG A 380 0.20 -12.79 11.90
N GLU A 381 -0.76 -13.02 10.99
CA GLU A 381 -0.99 -14.33 10.38
C GLU A 381 0.19 -14.69 9.48
N PHE A 382 0.68 -13.73 8.71
CA PHE A 382 1.86 -13.94 7.87
C PHE A 382 3.10 -14.28 8.71
N ASP A 383 3.35 -13.55 9.81
CA ASP A 383 4.48 -13.80 10.71
C ASP A 383 4.40 -15.23 11.31
N ARG A 384 3.17 -15.72 11.63
CA ARG A 384 2.97 -17.13 12.06
C ARG A 384 3.26 -18.13 10.95
N LEU A 385 2.78 -17.89 9.72
CA LEU A 385 3.08 -18.73 8.55
C LEU A 385 4.58 -18.77 8.27
N LEU A 386 5.26 -17.63 8.34
CA LEU A 386 6.70 -17.52 8.17
C LEU A 386 7.48 -18.20 9.32
N GLY A 387 6.92 -18.16 10.54
CA GLY A 387 7.55 -18.65 11.75
C GLY A 387 8.64 -17.76 12.30
N ALA A 388 8.63 -16.51 11.91
CA ALA A 388 9.53 -15.48 12.35
C ALA A 388 8.81 -14.12 12.25
N THR A 389 9.23 -13.16 13.09
CA THR A 389 8.74 -11.78 13.00
C THR A 389 9.79 -10.94 12.28
N PRO A 390 9.51 -10.45 11.07
CA PRO A 390 10.41 -9.56 10.34
C PRO A 390 10.69 -8.26 11.11
N GLY A 391 11.89 -7.70 10.93
CA GLY A 391 12.34 -6.49 11.62
C GLY A 391 11.70 -5.20 11.10
N SER A 392 11.06 -5.25 9.93
CA SER A 392 10.37 -4.13 9.29
C SER A 392 9.25 -4.61 8.36
N ASP A 393 8.37 -3.68 7.97
CA ASP A 393 7.34 -3.97 6.95
C ASP A 393 7.96 -4.20 5.57
N TYR A 394 9.10 -3.58 5.27
CA TYR A 394 9.86 -3.89 4.05
C TYR A 394 10.35 -5.33 4.06
N GLU A 395 11.00 -5.79 5.13
CA GLU A 395 11.45 -7.18 5.23
C GLU A 395 10.26 -8.15 5.15
N ARG A 396 9.14 -7.84 5.83
CA ARG A 396 7.91 -8.65 5.74
C ARG A 396 7.43 -8.78 4.30
N LEU A 397 7.43 -7.69 3.53
CA LEU A 397 7.05 -7.71 2.12
C LEU A 397 8.00 -8.58 1.28
N GLN A 398 9.32 -8.48 1.50
CA GLN A 398 10.30 -9.32 0.80
C GLN A 398 10.05 -10.80 1.10
N ARG A 399 9.88 -11.17 2.37
CA ARG A 399 9.57 -12.55 2.79
C ARG A 399 8.23 -13.04 2.22
N CYS A 400 7.24 -12.16 2.13
CA CYS A 400 5.95 -12.46 1.51
C CYS A 400 6.11 -12.77 0.01
N SER A 401 6.87 -11.95 -0.71
CA SER A 401 7.18 -12.20 -2.12
C SER A 401 7.98 -13.48 -2.35
N GLU A 402 8.94 -13.79 -1.48
CA GLU A 402 9.69 -15.06 -1.52
C GLU A 402 8.78 -16.27 -1.30
N MET A 403 7.86 -16.18 -0.32
CA MET A 403 6.88 -17.23 -0.04
C MET A 403 5.93 -17.43 -1.23
N ALA A 404 5.42 -16.35 -1.83
CA ALA A 404 4.56 -16.40 -3.01
C ALA A 404 5.24 -17.12 -4.18
N LYS A 405 6.53 -16.83 -4.43
CA LYS A 405 7.35 -17.54 -5.42
C LYS A 405 7.50 -19.03 -5.08
N SER A 406 7.90 -19.34 -3.86
CA SER A 406 8.16 -20.71 -3.42
C SER A 406 6.94 -21.61 -3.51
N LEU A 407 5.77 -21.08 -3.13
CA LEU A 407 4.50 -21.80 -3.14
C LEU A 407 3.78 -21.74 -4.49
N HIS A 408 4.27 -20.94 -5.45
CA HIS A 408 3.54 -20.58 -6.68
C HIS A 408 2.12 -20.09 -6.38
N ALA A 409 1.96 -19.26 -5.33
CA ALA A 409 0.70 -18.77 -4.81
C ALA A 409 0.62 -17.25 -4.91
N TYR A 410 -0.59 -16.73 -4.88
CA TYR A 410 -0.88 -15.30 -4.75
C TYR A 410 -1.09 -14.99 -3.28
N ILE A 411 -0.36 -14.02 -2.72
CA ILE A 411 -0.49 -13.68 -1.30
C ILE A 411 -0.88 -12.22 -1.17
N ILE A 412 -2.07 -11.97 -0.62
CA ILE A 412 -2.54 -10.63 -0.25
C ILE A 412 -2.13 -10.37 1.19
N LEU A 413 -1.04 -9.65 1.40
CA LEU A 413 -0.64 -9.16 2.71
C LEU A 413 -1.52 -7.95 3.07
N LYS A 414 -2.48 -8.16 3.98
CA LYS A 414 -3.47 -7.14 4.36
C LYS A 414 -2.83 -6.00 5.16
N GLY A 415 -3.21 -4.75 4.84
CA GLY A 415 -2.72 -3.54 5.51
C GLY A 415 -3.42 -2.30 4.97
N HIS A 416 -2.99 -1.11 5.40
CA HIS A 416 -3.50 0.15 4.82
C HIS A 416 -3.26 0.20 3.30
N TYR A 417 -2.05 -0.13 2.88
CA TYR A 417 -1.73 -0.45 1.49
C TYR A 417 -1.56 -1.97 1.39
N SER A 418 -2.66 -2.70 1.23
CA SER A 418 -2.57 -4.15 1.02
C SER A 418 -1.69 -4.45 -0.18
N ALA A 419 -0.79 -5.43 -0.04
CA ALA A 419 0.17 -5.80 -1.07
C ALA A 419 -0.14 -7.20 -1.61
N LEU A 420 -0.41 -7.31 -2.90
CA LEU A 420 -0.53 -8.58 -3.62
C LEU A 420 0.84 -9.00 -4.12
N CYS A 421 1.42 -10.03 -3.52
CA CYS A 421 2.64 -10.68 -3.98
C CYS A 421 2.30 -11.78 -4.98
N LEU A 422 2.88 -11.71 -6.18
CA LEU A 422 2.65 -12.65 -7.28
C LEU A 422 3.73 -13.74 -7.32
N PRO A 423 3.45 -14.91 -7.92
CA PRO A 423 4.40 -16.01 -8.04
C PRO A 423 5.68 -15.68 -8.83
N ASP A 424 5.63 -14.69 -9.71
CA ASP A 424 6.78 -14.20 -10.49
C ASP A 424 7.66 -13.20 -9.72
N GLY A 425 7.19 -12.74 -8.57
CA GLY A 425 7.88 -11.80 -7.68
C GLY A 425 7.51 -10.35 -7.84
N HIS A 426 6.59 -10.02 -8.74
CA HIS A 426 6.00 -8.69 -8.77
C HIS A 426 5.08 -8.48 -7.57
N VAL A 427 4.90 -7.21 -7.21
CA VAL A 427 4.05 -6.80 -6.09
C VAL A 427 3.15 -5.66 -6.53
N ILE A 428 1.84 -5.82 -6.28
CA ILE A 428 0.84 -4.79 -6.59
C ILE A 428 0.26 -4.25 -5.28
N PHE A 429 0.42 -2.95 -5.04
CA PHE A 429 -0.17 -2.29 -3.87
C PHE A 429 -1.57 -1.78 -4.19
N ASN A 430 -2.48 -1.99 -3.25
CA ASN A 430 -3.82 -1.40 -3.28
C ASN A 430 -3.81 0.02 -2.69
N THR A 431 -4.55 0.92 -3.33
CA THR A 431 -4.68 2.32 -2.90
C THR A 431 -6.07 2.68 -2.40
N THR A 432 -7.03 1.75 -2.47
CA THR A 432 -8.38 1.91 -1.95
C THR A 432 -8.50 1.36 -0.52
N GLY A 433 -9.47 1.83 0.21
CA GLY A 433 -9.71 1.48 1.60
C GLY A 433 -9.27 2.55 2.59
N ASN A 434 -9.80 2.47 3.78
CA ASN A 434 -9.57 3.46 4.83
C ASN A 434 -9.54 2.82 6.22
N SER A 435 -9.16 3.60 7.24
CA SER A 435 -9.01 3.14 8.62
C SER A 435 -10.31 2.65 9.27
N GLY A 436 -11.48 3.07 8.80
CA GLY A 436 -12.77 2.57 9.28
C GLY A 436 -13.00 1.09 9.00
N MET A 437 -12.29 0.52 8.01
CA MET A 437 -12.34 -0.91 7.69
C MET A 437 -11.60 -1.80 8.72
N ALA A 438 -10.94 -1.22 9.71
CA ALA A 438 -10.30 -1.95 10.81
C ALA A 438 -11.35 -2.47 11.81
N THR A 439 -12.27 -3.29 11.34
CA THR A 439 -13.37 -3.90 12.08
C THR A 439 -13.42 -5.41 11.85
N ALA A 440 -13.97 -6.15 12.80
CA ALA A 440 -14.15 -7.61 12.69
C ALA A 440 -15.04 -7.97 11.48
N GLY A 441 -14.66 -9.02 10.77
CA GLY A 441 -15.41 -9.52 9.60
C GLY A 441 -15.03 -8.88 8.27
N SER A 442 -14.21 -7.79 8.25
CA SER A 442 -13.74 -7.16 7.01
C SER A 442 -12.94 -8.14 6.13
N GLY A 443 -12.12 -9.01 6.74
CA GLY A 443 -11.40 -10.07 6.04
C GLY A 443 -12.34 -11.12 5.43
N ASP A 444 -13.40 -11.50 6.16
CA ASP A 444 -14.39 -12.46 5.66
C ASP A 444 -15.11 -11.93 4.41
N VAL A 445 -15.39 -10.61 4.37
CA VAL A 445 -15.92 -9.93 3.18
C VAL A 445 -14.95 -10.05 2.00
N LEU A 446 -13.66 -9.80 2.20
CA LEU A 446 -12.65 -9.95 1.15
C LEU A 446 -12.62 -11.39 0.62
N THR A 447 -12.64 -12.38 1.50
CA THR A 447 -12.67 -13.80 1.12
C THR A 447 -13.89 -14.12 0.26
N GLY A 448 -15.06 -13.60 0.62
CA GLY A 448 -16.28 -13.76 -0.18
C GLY A 448 -16.18 -13.11 -1.57
N ILE A 449 -15.62 -11.90 -1.68
CA ILE A 449 -15.40 -11.22 -2.96
C ILE A 449 -14.49 -12.05 -3.85
N LEU A 450 -13.35 -12.51 -3.32
CA LEU A 450 -12.38 -13.33 -4.05
C LEU A 450 -13.01 -14.63 -4.57
N LEU A 451 -13.76 -15.32 -3.70
CA LEU A 451 -14.49 -16.54 -4.06
C LEU A 451 -15.46 -16.29 -5.20
N GLY A 452 -16.26 -15.22 -5.12
CA GLY A 452 -17.23 -14.87 -6.16
C GLY A 452 -16.57 -14.54 -7.50
N LEU A 453 -15.45 -13.83 -7.50
CA LEU A 453 -14.70 -13.52 -8.72
C LEU A 453 -14.08 -14.77 -9.34
N LEU A 454 -13.45 -15.64 -8.55
CA LEU A 454 -12.88 -16.90 -9.03
C LEU A 454 -13.95 -17.81 -9.64
N ALA A 455 -15.08 -17.99 -8.96
CA ALA A 455 -16.17 -18.81 -9.45
C ALA A 455 -16.76 -18.30 -10.76
N ARG A 456 -16.71 -16.98 -11.02
CA ARG A 456 -17.06 -16.34 -12.29
C ARG A 456 -16.02 -16.54 -13.39
N GLY A 457 -14.93 -17.28 -13.13
CA GLY A 457 -13.89 -17.61 -14.07
C GLY A 457 -12.79 -16.57 -14.22
N TYR A 458 -12.68 -15.57 -13.34
CA TYR A 458 -11.51 -14.70 -13.30
C TYR A 458 -10.26 -15.51 -12.93
N GLN A 459 -9.15 -15.21 -13.59
CA GLN A 459 -7.88 -15.83 -13.24
C GLN A 459 -7.45 -15.42 -11.83
N PRO A 460 -6.70 -16.25 -11.08
CA PRO A 460 -6.33 -15.94 -9.70
C PRO A 460 -5.62 -14.60 -9.53
N ALA A 461 -4.75 -14.18 -10.46
CA ALA A 461 -4.11 -12.88 -10.45
C ALA A 461 -5.11 -11.73 -10.51
N ASP A 462 -6.03 -11.81 -11.47
CA ASP A 462 -7.06 -10.77 -11.70
C ASP A 462 -8.05 -10.74 -10.52
N ALA A 463 -8.48 -11.92 -10.06
CA ALA A 463 -9.41 -12.03 -8.91
C ALA A 463 -8.78 -11.43 -7.64
N ALA A 464 -7.49 -11.71 -7.38
CA ALA A 464 -6.79 -11.17 -6.23
C ALA A 464 -6.65 -9.64 -6.31
N MET A 465 -6.21 -9.12 -7.46
CA MET A 465 -6.04 -7.67 -7.68
C MET A 465 -7.39 -6.93 -7.62
N MET A 466 -8.38 -7.40 -8.37
CA MET A 466 -9.71 -6.80 -8.41
C MET A 466 -10.44 -6.90 -7.08
N GLY A 467 -10.36 -8.08 -6.43
CA GLY A 467 -11.02 -8.32 -5.13
C GLY A 467 -10.50 -7.39 -4.05
N MET A 468 -9.18 -7.23 -3.98
CA MET A 468 -8.51 -6.29 -3.06
C MET A 468 -8.95 -4.83 -3.33
N TYR A 469 -9.02 -4.42 -4.59
CA TYR A 469 -9.43 -3.06 -4.99
C TYR A 469 -10.92 -2.82 -4.70
N LEU A 470 -11.81 -3.72 -5.11
CA LEU A 470 -13.26 -3.63 -4.88
C LEU A 470 -13.60 -3.59 -3.39
N HIS A 471 -12.94 -4.41 -2.59
CA HIS A 471 -13.10 -4.43 -1.15
C HIS A 471 -12.77 -3.06 -0.52
N GLY A 472 -11.63 -2.49 -0.89
CA GLY A 472 -11.23 -1.16 -0.42
C GLY A 472 -12.16 -0.05 -0.93
N LEU A 473 -12.55 -0.09 -2.21
CA LEU A 473 -13.45 0.89 -2.81
C LEU A 473 -14.85 0.86 -2.15
N ALA A 474 -15.37 -0.33 -1.86
CA ALA A 474 -16.63 -0.48 -1.11
C ALA A 474 -16.52 0.14 0.29
N GLY A 475 -15.38 -0.06 0.97
CA GLY A 475 -15.08 0.58 2.25
C GLY A 475 -14.99 2.11 2.17
N ASP A 476 -14.41 2.66 1.09
CA ASP A 476 -14.33 4.11 0.87
C ASP A 476 -15.71 4.73 0.61
N LEU A 477 -16.54 4.04 -0.18
CA LEU A 477 -17.92 4.47 -0.42
C LEU A 477 -18.76 4.43 0.87
N ALA A 478 -18.61 3.38 1.66
CA ALA A 478 -19.27 3.24 2.96
C ALA A 478 -18.80 4.34 3.94
N ALA A 479 -17.50 4.60 4.02
CA ALA A 479 -16.95 5.66 4.88
C ALA A 479 -17.43 7.07 4.47
N LYS A 480 -17.61 7.29 3.18
CA LYS A 480 -18.20 8.56 2.67
C LYS A 480 -19.65 8.74 3.10
N ALA A 481 -20.42 7.65 3.18
CA ALA A 481 -21.83 7.68 3.55
C ALA A 481 -22.06 7.71 5.07
N LEU A 482 -21.26 6.95 5.84
CA LEU A 482 -21.51 6.64 7.26
C LEU A 482 -20.45 7.21 8.21
N GLY A 483 -19.32 7.73 7.67
CA GLY A 483 -18.14 8.08 8.46
C GLY A 483 -17.30 6.83 8.78
N LYS A 484 -16.04 7.05 9.21
CA LYS A 484 -15.08 5.95 9.48
C LYS A 484 -15.31 5.27 10.82
N GLU A 485 -15.82 6.00 11.82
CA GLU A 485 -15.92 5.53 13.21
C GLU A 485 -17.04 4.49 13.43
N SER A 486 -18.08 4.53 12.59
CA SER A 486 -19.24 3.64 12.72
C SER A 486 -19.28 2.49 11.72
N LEU A 487 -18.22 2.35 10.91
CA LEU A 487 -18.14 1.32 9.87
C LEU A 487 -18.07 -0.09 10.45
N ILE A 488 -18.93 -0.98 9.93
CA ILE A 488 -18.89 -2.42 10.20
C ILE A 488 -18.77 -3.20 8.89
N ALA A 489 -18.41 -4.47 8.98
CA ALA A 489 -18.19 -5.32 7.80
C ALA A 489 -19.39 -5.43 6.86
N SER A 490 -20.61 -5.39 7.40
CA SER A 490 -21.85 -5.41 6.59
C SER A 490 -21.98 -4.19 5.68
N ASP A 491 -21.47 -3.03 6.10
CA ASP A 491 -21.54 -1.80 5.29
C ASP A 491 -20.70 -1.93 4.03
N LEU A 492 -19.58 -2.66 4.08
CA LEU A 492 -18.76 -2.96 2.91
C LEU A 492 -19.57 -3.78 1.88
N ILE A 493 -20.32 -4.78 2.37
CA ILE A 493 -21.16 -5.63 1.53
C ILE A 493 -22.28 -4.82 0.86
N GLU A 494 -22.91 -3.92 1.60
CA GLU A 494 -24.00 -3.07 1.09
C GLU A 494 -23.51 -2.04 0.05
N HIS A 495 -22.24 -1.62 0.14
CA HIS A 495 -21.64 -0.68 -0.83
C HIS A 495 -20.88 -1.37 -1.98
N LEU A 496 -20.72 -2.69 -1.94
CA LEU A 496 -20.08 -3.45 -3.03
C LEU A 496 -20.77 -3.29 -4.39
N PRO A 497 -22.12 -3.27 -4.49
CA PRO A 497 -22.79 -2.98 -5.76
C PRO A 497 -22.40 -1.62 -6.36
N GLN A 498 -22.30 -0.58 -5.53
CA GLN A 498 -21.87 0.75 -5.98
C GLN A 498 -20.41 0.77 -6.46
N ALA A 499 -19.53 -0.02 -5.81
CA ALA A 499 -18.16 -0.17 -6.25
C ALA A 499 -18.08 -0.81 -7.65
N PHE A 500 -18.87 -1.84 -7.92
CA PHE A 500 -18.99 -2.43 -9.26
C PHE A 500 -19.56 -1.44 -10.28
N MET A 501 -20.64 -0.72 -9.96
CA MET A 501 -21.24 0.27 -10.85
C MET A 501 -20.22 1.32 -11.27
N ARG A 502 -19.50 1.90 -10.29
CA ARG A 502 -18.47 2.91 -10.55
C ARG A 502 -17.37 2.41 -11.51
N LEU A 503 -17.03 1.13 -11.45
CA LEU A 503 -16.01 0.54 -12.32
C LEU A 503 -16.55 0.09 -13.68
N SER A 504 -17.86 -0.02 -13.84
CA SER A 504 -18.52 -0.45 -15.08
C SER A 504 -18.96 0.73 -15.99
N GLU A 505 -19.01 1.93 -15.41
CA GLU A 505 -19.23 3.20 -16.12
C GLU A 505 -17.93 3.68 -16.81
#